data_36909b4ab9bf921f226ef0c57e680270
#
_entry.id   36909b4ab9bf921f226ef0c57e680270
#
_cell.length_a   1.000
_cell.length_b   1.000
_cell.length_c   1.000
_cell.angle_alpha   90.00
_cell.angle_beta   90.00
_cell.angle_gamma   90.00
#
_symmetry.space_group_name_H-M   'P 1'
#
loop_
_entity.id
_entity.type
_entity.pdbx_description
1 polymer ?
#
loop_
_entity_poly.entity_id
_entity_poly.type
_entity_poly.pdbx_seq_one_letter_code
_entity_poly.pdbx_strand_id
1 'polypeptide(L)'
;MVKIENLTFGYKKNKPVLENVNLNLRKGYIHGLLGKNGIGKTTLLKLISGLLFPDKGEIKVGEFVPSQRKVAFLYDTFFLSEDLYESRLTIEKFCKVNSVFYPKFSASDFENFLKDFDIEDTKQRLDKLSYGTRKKVLIAFGLACHCKLMLLDEPTNGLDIPSKSQFRKVMLKAMTDESCIIISTHQVRDLHSLMDSVGIVDNAHVLLNASNEEICDKIYFGTADKINSEEKLLFSEDSLEGLRIVKENTQKQECNIDIELLFNAVFANKTRFRELFGSNNEKKGQNNGI
;
A
#
# COMPACT_ATOMS: atom_id res chain seq x y z
N MET A 1 -10.22 -8.55 2.65
CA MET A 1 -10.12 -8.63 1.16
C MET A 1 -8.92 -9.45 0.73
N VAL A 2 -7.70 -9.10 1.13
CA VAL A 2 -6.48 -9.88 0.86
C VAL A 2 -6.01 -10.57 2.13
N LYS A 3 -5.81 -11.89 2.10
CA LYS A 3 -5.30 -12.70 3.21
C LYS A 3 -4.05 -13.43 2.75
N ILE A 4 -2.96 -13.29 3.47
CA ILE A 4 -1.68 -13.92 3.21
C ILE A 4 -1.29 -14.71 4.46
N GLU A 5 -0.97 -15.99 4.30
CA GLU A 5 -0.60 -16.89 5.39
C GLU A 5 0.70 -17.62 5.08
N ASN A 6 1.69 -17.44 5.95
CA ASN A 6 3.01 -18.11 5.93
C ASN A 6 3.72 -18.01 4.57
N LEU A 7 3.56 -16.88 3.87
CA LEU A 7 4.08 -16.67 2.54
C LEU A 7 5.61 -16.60 2.53
N THR A 8 6.23 -17.44 1.72
CA THR A 8 7.67 -17.39 1.45
C THR A 8 7.89 -17.38 -0.07
N PHE A 9 8.79 -16.50 -0.51
CA PHE A 9 9.16 -16.39 -1.92
C PHE A 9 10.59 -15.88 -2.08
N GLY A 10 11.32 -16.44 -3.06
CA GLY A 10 12.65 -15.99 -3.48
C GLY A 10 12.88 -16.16 -4.97
N TYR A 11 13.57 -15.22 -5.61
CA TYR A 11 13.98 -15.35 -7.01
C TYR A 11 15.11 -16.37 -7.21
N LYS A 12 15.80 -16.75 -6.13
CA LYS A 12 16.88 -17.74 -6.12
C LYS A 12 16.67 -18.69 -4.96
N LYS A 13 16.97 -19.96 -5.20
CA LYS A 13 16.92 -21.00 -4.16
C LYS A 13 17.77 -20.58 -2.96
N ASN A 14 17.26 -20.75 -1.75
CA ASN A 14 17.91 -20.40 -0.48
C ASN A 14 18.22 -18.89 -0.27
N LYS A 15 17.58 -17.98 -1.04
CA LYS A 15 17.65 -16.53 -0.80
C LYS A 15 16.24 -15.94 -0.84
N PRO A 16 15.47 -16.07 0.25
CA PRO A 16 14.12 -15.52 0.30
C PRO A 16 14.16 -13.99 0.23
N VAL A 17 13.20 -13.43 -0.51
CA VAL A 17 12.89 -12.00 -0.55
C VAL A 17 11.75 -11.68 0.43
N LEU A 18 10.88 -12.66 0.63
CA LEU A 18 9.79 -12.66 1.61
C LEU A 18 9.82 -13.97 2.36
N GLU A 19 9.71 -13.95 3.69
CA GLU A 19 9.82 -15.13 4.54
C GLU A 19 8.75 -15.10 5.63
N ASN A 20 7.89 -16.13 5.67
CA ASN A 20 6.82 -16.29 6.63
C ASN A 20 5.96 -15.04 6.81
N VAL A 21 5.60 -14.40 5.69
CA VAL A 21 4.79 -13.18 5.68
C VAL A 21 3.33 -13.52 5.95
N ASN A 22 2.74 -12.81 6.90
CA ASN A 22 1.33 -12.88 7.25
C ASN A 22 0.72 -11.48 7.15
N LEU A 23 -0.34 -11.32 6.36
CA LEU A 23 -1.04 -10.04 6.15
C LEU A 23 -2.54 -10.26 6.04
N ASN A 24 -3.31 -9.34 6.59
CA ASN A 24 -4.75 -9.30 6.41
C ASN A 24 -5.17 -7.86 6.07
N LEU A 25 -5.58 -7.63 4.82
CA LEU A 25 -5.94 -6.33 4.29
C LEU A 25 -7.44 -6.30 4.00
N ARG A 26 -8.13 -5.31 4.54
CA ARG A 26 -9.59 -5.18 4.47
C ARG A 26 -10.02 -4.50 3.17
N LYS A 27 -11.26 -4.68 2.74
CA LYS A 27 -11.93 -3.83 1.75
C LYS A 27 -12.34 -2.51 2.41
N GLY A 28 -12.58 -1.49 1.60
CA GLY A 28 -12.90 -0.15 2.06
C GLY A 28 -11.69 0.63 2.58
N TYR A 29 -10.45 0.14 2.39
CA TYR A 29 -9.22 0.72 2.93
C TYR A 29 -8.17 0.97 1.85
N ILE A 30 -7.42 2.05 2.04
CA ILE A 30 -6.15 2.29 1.35
C ILE A 30 -5.02 1.82 2.28
N HIS A 31 -4.33 0.77 1.88
CA HIS A 31 -3.24 0.15 2.62
C HIS A 31 -1.89 0.64 2.14
N GLY A 32 -1.10 1.26 3.01
CA GLY A 32 0.30 1.59 2.74
C GLY A 32 1.22 0.40 3.00
N LEU A 33 2.03 0.01 2.01
CA LEU A 33 3.09 -0.96 2.17
C LEU A 33 4.44 -0.24 2.17
N LEU A 34 5.00 -0.02 3.36
CA LEU A 34 6.17 0.79 3.59
C LEU A 34 7.44 -0.06 3.74
N GLY A 35 8.56 0.46 3.31
CA GLY A 35 9.86 -0.19 3.45
C GLY A 35 10.91 0.42 2.54
N LYS A 36 12.18 0.13 2.79
CA LYS A 36 13.30 0.58 1.97
C LYS A 36 13.21 0.02 0.55
N ASN A 37 13.93 0.63 -0.40
CA ASN A 37 14.02 0.09 -1.75
C ASN A 37 14.69 -1.29 -1.75
N GLY A 38 14.20 -2.19 -2.63
CA GLY A 38 14.73 -3.54 -2.76
C GLY A 38 14.31 -4.54 -1.66
N ILE A 39 13.44 -4.15 -0.70
CA ILE A 39 13.05 -4.98 0.43
C ILE A 39 11.98 -6.04 0.11
N GLY A 40 11.38 -6.00 -1.11
CA GLY A 40 10.37 -6.97 -1.52
C GLY A 40 8.95 -6.43 -1.69
N LYS A 41 8.71 -5.11 -1.57
CA LYS A 41 7.38 -4.50 -1.75
C LYS A 41 6.77 -4.82 -3.11
N THR A 42 7.48 -4.50 -4.19
CA THR A 42 7.08 -4.83 -5.58
C THR A 42 6.85 -6.34 -5.76
N THR A 43 7.69 -7.16 -5.15
CA THR A 43 7.56 -8.63 -5.18
C THR A 43 6.26 -9.08 -4.53
N LEU A 44 5.91 -8.51 -3.38
CA LEU A 44 4.66 -8.80 -2.68
C LEU A 44 3.44 -8.38 -3.52
N LEU A 45 3.46 -7.20 -4.13
CA LEU A 45 2.39 -6.76 -5.04
C LEU A 45 2.25 -7.70 -6.25
N LYS A 46 3.35 -8.15 -6.84
CA LYS A 46 3.35 -9.12 -7.95
C LYS A 46 2.80 -10.49 -7.54
N LEU A 47 3.05 -10.95 -6.33
CA LEU A 47 2.47 -12.18 -5.78
C LEU A 47 0.97 -12.04 -5.55
N ILE A 48 0.51 -10.91 -4.99
CA ILE A 48 -0.92 -10.62 -4.79
C ILE A 48 -1.66 -10.50 -6.12
N SER A 49 -1.01 -9.96 -7.17
CA SER A 49 -1.61 -9.85 -8.52
C SER A 49 -1.58 -11.17 -9.32
N GLY A 50 -0.93 -12.23 -8.82
CA GLY A 50 -0.77 -13.48 -9.55
C GLY A 50 0.25 -13.43 -10.71
N LEU A 51 1.12 -12.43 -10.73
CA LEU A 51 2.26 -12.35 -11.67
C LEU A 51 3.45 -13.19 -11.20
N LEU A 52 3.55 -13.45 -9.90
CA LEU A 52 4.50 -14.37 -9.29
C LEU A 52 3.76 -15.43 -8.48
N PHE A 53 4.42 -16.55 -8.21
CA PHE A 53 3.86 -17.70 -7.50
C PHE A 53 4.67 -17.92 -6.22
N PRO A 54 4.01 -18.12 -5.05
CA PRO A 54 4.73 -18.35 -3.80
C PRO A 54 5.45 -19.70 -3.79
N ASP A 55 6.62 -19.75 -3.13
CA ASP A 55 7.33 -21.02 -2.86
C ASP A 55 6.64 -21.79 -1.73
N LYS A 56 6.11 -21.07 -0.71
CA LYS A 56 5.35 -21.63 0.41
C LYS A 56 4.26 -20.64 0.84
N GLY A 57 3.27 -21.18 1.55
CA GLY A 57 2.16 -20.41 2.07
C GLY A 57 1.06 -20.17 1.03
N GLU A 58 0.09 -19.35 1.37
CA GLU A 58 -1.08 -19.09 0.54
C GLU A 58 -1.43 -17.61 0.49
N ILE A 59 -1.95 -17.17 -0.66
CA ILE A 59 -2.56 -15.86 -0.85
C ILE A 59 -4.00 -16.06 -1.30
N LYS A 60 -4.93 -15.41 -0.61
CA LYS A 60 -6.34 -15.32 -1.00
C LYS A 60 -6.76 -13.86 -1.22
N VAL A 61 -7.48 -13.61 -2.31
CA VAL A 61 -8.13 -12.34 -2.61
C VAL A 61 -9.63 -12.60 -2.76
N GLY A 62 -10.40 -12.27 -1.71
CA GLY A 62 -11.78 -12.73 -1.62
C GLY A 62 -11.83 -14.27 -1.66
N GLU A 63 -12.52 -14.80 -2.65
CA GLU A 63 -12.63 -16.25 -2.92
C GLU A 63 -11.55 -16.80 -3.87
N PHE A 64 -10.71 -15.92 -4.41
CA PHE A 64 -9.72 -16.28 -5.43
C PHE A 64 -8.34 -16.55 -4.82
N VAL A 65 -7.65 -17.54 -5.41
CA VAL A 65 -6.21 -17.75 -5.23
C VAL A 65 -5.50 -17.14 -6.43
N PRO A 66 -4.73 -16.04 -6.28
CA PRO A 66 -4.13 -15.28 -7.40
C PRO A 66 -3.29 -16.15 -8.35
N SER A 67 -2.57 -17.15 -7.82
CA SER A 67 -1.73 -18.06 -8.61
C SER A 67 -2.53 -18.89 -9.63
N GLN A 68 -3.84 -19.08 -9.43
CA GLN A 68 -4.72 -19.76 -10.39
C GLN A 68 -5.08 -18.89 -11.59
N ARG A 69 -4.88 -17.56 -11.51
CA ARG A 69 -5.11 -16.59 -12.58
C ARG A 69 -6.47 -16.73 -13.25
N LYS A 70 -7.52 -17.02 -12.46
CA LYS A 70 -8.89 -17.08 -12.98
C LYS A 70 -9.28 -15.77 -13.62
N VAL A 71 -9.96 -15.82 -14.77
CA VAL A 71 -10.35 -14.62 -15.54
C VAL A 71 -11.16 -13.66 -14.68
N ALA A 72 -12.10 -14.15 -13.85
CA ALA A 72 -12.88 -13.32 -12.95
C ALA A 72 -12.02 -12.56 -11.91
N PHE A 73 -10.91 -13.15 -11.44
CA PHE A 73 -9.94 -12.47 -10.60
C PHE A 73 -9.20 -11.37 -11.35
N LEU A 74 -8.76 -11.65 -12.59
CA LEU A 74 -8.02 -10.68 -13.41
C LEU A 74 -8.89 -9.47 -13.80
N TYR A 75 -10.19 -9.68 -14.06
CA TYR A 75 -11.14 -8.62 -14.35
C TYR A 75 -11.36 -7.63 -13.18
N ASP A 76 -11.16 -8.07 -11.96
CA ASP A 76 -11.33 -7.28 -10.74
C ASP A 76 -10.01 -6.87 -10.08
N THR A 77 -8.88 -7.02 -10.79
CA THR A 77 -7.54 -6.67 -10.29
C THR A 77 -6.81 -5.75 -11.26
N PHE A 78 -6.38 -4.58 -10.78
CA PHE A 78 -5.52 -3.67 -11.53
C PHE A 78 -4.16 -3.56 -10.83
N PHE A 79 -3.07 -3.67 -11.60
CA PHE A 79 -1.71 -3.52 -11.11
C PHE A 79 -0.95 -2.48 -11.93
N LEU A 80 -0.49 -1.41 -11.27
CA LEU A 80 0.41 -0.42 -11.83
C LEU A 80 1.81 -0.63 -11.27
N SER A 81 2.74 -1.06 -12.11
CA SER A 81 4.17 -1.17 -11.77
C SER A 81 4.84 0.20 -11.73
N GLU A 82 5.90 0.33 -10.94
CA GLU A 82 6.78 1.50 -10.97
C GLU A 82 7.36 1.70 -12.37
N ASP A 83 7.87 0.63 -12.99
CA ASP A 83 8.33 0.64 -14.39
C ASP A 83 7.12 0.69 -15.33
N LEU A 84 6.90 1.86 -15.93
CA LEU A 84 5.76 2.09 -16.80
C LEU A 84 6.00 1.49 -18.18
N TYR A 85 4.99 0.78 -18.70
CA TYR A 85 4.98 0.31 -20.07
C TYR A 85 5.04 1.47 -21.07
N GLU A 86 5.98 1.40 -22.01
CA GLU A 86 6.09 2.34 -23.11
C GLU A 86 5.18 1.93 -24.26
N SER A 87 4.25 2.80 -24.60
CA SER A 87 3.31 2.56 -25.69
C SER A 87 3.33 3.71 -26.70
N ARG A 88 3.33 3.36 -27.99
CA ARG A 88 3.17 4.32 -29.09
C ARG A 88 1.71 4.69 -29.37
N LEU A 89 0.77 4.12 -28.64
CA LEU A 89 -0.64 4.45 -28.74
C LEU A 89 -0.91 5.85 -28.18
N THR A 90 -1.90 6.52 -28.73
CA THR A 90 -2.49 7.71 -28.11
C THR A 90 -3.24 7.30 -26.85
N ILE A 91 -3.50 8.26 -25.93
CA ILE A 91 -4.27 8.00 -24.70
C ILE A 91 -5.62 7.37 -25.05
N GLU A 92 -6.34 7.93 -26.03
CA GLU A 92 -7.63 7.41 -26.53
C GLU A 92 -7.52 5.96 -27.04
N LYS A 93 -6.51 5.67 -27.90
CA LYS A 93 -6.30 4.31 -28.42
C LYS A 93 -5.89 3.34 -27.32
N PHE A 94 -5.03 3.75 -26.41
CA PHE A 94 -4.65 2.95 -25.25
C PHE A 94 -5.88 2.57 -24.41
N CYS A 95 -6.74 3.55 -24.12
CA CYS A 95 -7.99 3.34 -23.41
C CYS A 95 -8.87 2.32 -24.14
N LYS A 96 -9.15 2.53 -25.45
CA LYS A 96 -9.99 1.65 -26.25
C LYS A 96 -9.50 0.20 -26.30
N VAL A 97 -8.18 -0.01 -26.42
CA VAL A 97 -7.60 -1.37 -26.51
C VAL A 97 -7.61 -2.08 -25.17
N ASN A 98 -7.37 -1.36 -24.05
CA ASN A 98 -7.22 -1.98 -22.75
C ASN A 98 -8.54 -2.08 -21.97
N SER A 99 -9.50 -1.19 -22.18
CA SER A 99 -10.79 -1.20 -21.47
C SER A 99 -11.60 -2.48 -21.68
N VAL A 100 -11.42 -3.18 -22.79
CA VAL A 100 -12.11 -4.45 -23.09
C VAL A 100 -11.80 -5.56 -22.09
N PHE A 101 -10.68 -5.46 -21.35
CA PHE A 101 -10.29 -6.41 -20.31
C PHE A 101 -10.92 -6.09 -18.94
N TYR A 102 -11.62 -4.97 -18.81
CA TYR A 102 -12.21 -4.52 -17.56
C TYR A 102 -13.72 -4.30 -17.72
N PRO A 103 -14.56 -5.29 -17.39
CA PRO A 103 -16.01 -5.21 -17.65
C PRO A 103 -16.72 -4.05 -16.98
N LYS A 104 -16.15 -3.49 -15.91
CA LYS A 104 -16.70 -2.35 -15.15
C LYS A 104 -16.09 -1.01 -15.58
N PHE A 105 -15.27 -0.98 -16.63
CA PHE A 105 -14.63 0.25 -17.08
C PHE A 105 -15.67 1.32 -17.45
N SER A 106 -15.49 2.52 -16.90
CA SER A 106 -16.31 3.70 -17.17
C SER A 106 -15.51 4.72 -17.97
N ALA A 107 -15.91 4.95 -19.25
CA ALA A 107 -15.26 5.95 -20.10
C ALA A 107 -15.46 7.37 -19.54
N SER A 108 -16.65 7.67 -18.99
CA SER A 108 -16.95 8.97 -18.38
C SER A 108 -16.08 9.24 -17.16
N ASP A 109 -15.82 8.23 -16.33
CA ASP A 109 -14.96 8.39 -15.17
C ASP A 109 -13.49 8.53 -15.58
N PHE A 110 -13.06 7.82 -16.62
CA PHE A 110 -11.73 8.02 -17.19
C PHE A 110 -11.51 9.47 -17.65
N GLU A 111 -12.46 10.04 -18.41
CA GLU A 111 -12.40 11.43 -18.83
C GLU A 111 -12.40 12.41 -17.65
N ASN A 112 -13.21 12.16 -16.61
CA ASN A 112 -13.23 12.98 -15.40
C ASN A 112 -11.91 12.91 -14.64
N PHE A 113 -11.31 11.73 -14.47
CA PHE A 113 -10.02 11.58 -13.81
C PHE A 113 -8.88 12.22 -14.62
N LEU A 114 -8.93 12.17 -15.96
CA LEU A 114 -7.96 12.90 -16.79
C LEU A 114 -8.06 14.42 -16.56
N LYS A 115 -9.28 14.98 -16.48
CA LYS A 115 -9.50 16.39 -16.15
C LYS A 115 -9.00 16.74 -14.76
N ASP A 116 -9.27 15.89 -13.77
CA ASP A 116 -8.76 16.07 -12.39
C ASP A 116 -7.21 16.08 -12.33
N PHE A 117 -6.54 15.50 -13.33
CA PHE A 117 -5.09 15.51 -13.53
C PHE A 117 -4.58 16.58 -14.52
N ASP A 118 -5.44 17.51 -14.98
CA ASP A 118 -5.14 18.54 -15.98
C ASP A 118 -4.67 17.96 -17.32
N ILE A 119 -5.24 16.84 -17.76
CA ILE A 119 -4.93 16.19 -19.04
C ILE A 119 -6.15 16.32 -19.95
N GLU A 120 -6.07 17.24 -20.93
CA GLU A 120 -7.17 17.53 -21.85
C GLU A 120 -6.98 16.87 -23.22
N ASP A 121 -5.74 16.81 -23.72
CA ASP A 121 -5.46 16.26 -25.05
C ASP A 121 -5.20 14.74 -25.01
N THR A 122 -6.23 13.97 -25.34
CA THR A 122 -6.18 12.50 -25.40
C THR A 122 -5.58 11.95 -26.70
N LYS A 123 -5.26 12.82 -27.69
CA LYS A 123 -4.61 12.42 -28.95
C LYS A 123 -3.09 12.34 -28.84
N GLN A 124 -2.51 12.80 -27.71
CA GLN A 124 -1.08 12.65 -27.45
C GLN A 124 -0.70 11.17 -27.27
N ARG A 125 0.47 10.82 -27.80
CA ARG A 125 1.01 9.46 -27.64
C ARG A 125 1.65 9.28 -26.26
N LEU A 126 1.44 8.13 -25.63
CA LEU A 126 1.97 7.83 -24.31
C LEU A 126 3.51 7.90 -24.23
N ASP A 127 4.23 7.48 -25.30
CA ASP A 127 5.71 7.56 -25.36
C ASP A 127 6.26 9.00 -25.50
N LYS A 128 5.38 9.98 -25.77
CA LYS A 128 5.73 11.40 -25.89
C LYS A 128 5.40 12.21 -24.64
N LEU A 129 4.67 11.63 -23.70
CA LEU A 129 4.35 12.24 -22.43
C LEU A 129 5.56 12.20 -21.49
N SER A 130 5.64 13.17 -20.58
CA SER A 130 6.56 13.08 -19.44
C SER A 130 6.23 11.81 -18.61
N TYR A 131 7.22 11.32 -17.86
CA TYR A 131 7.01 10.17 -16.98
C TYR A 131 5.83 10.40 -16.00
N GLY A 132 5.78 11.57 -15.36
CA GLY A 132 4.70 11.92 -14.44
C GLY A 132 3.33 12.00 -15.12
N THR A 133 3.24 12.62 -16.31
CA THR A 133 1.98 12.70 -17.07
C THR A 133 1.51 11.31 -17.50
N ARG A 134 2.42 10.47 -18.00
CA ARG A 134 2.11 9.07 -18.35
C ARG A 134 1.58 8.30 -17.16
N LYS A 135 2.21 8.45 -16.00
CA LYS A 135 1.77 7.81 -14.74
C LYS A 135 0.36 8.26 -14.36
N LYS A 136 0.04 9.57 -14.44
CA LYS A 136 -1.30 10.11 -14.20
C LYS A 136 -2.35 9.48 -15.12
N VAL A 137 -2.06 9.34 -16.42
CA VAL A 137 -2.96 8.65 -17.37
C VAL A 137 -3.23 7.21 -16.97
N LEU A 138 -2.19 6.46 -16.59
CA LEU A 138 -2.34 5.05 -16.20
C LEU A 138 -3.09 4.89 -14.86
N ILE A 139 -2.90 5.80 -13.92
CA ILE A 139 -3.67 5.85 -12.68
C ILE A 139 -5.14 6.16 -12.98
N ALA A 140 -5.43 7.18 -13.79
CA ALA A 140 -6.79 7.53 -14.21
C ALA A 140 -7.50 6.33 -14.87
N PHE A 141 -6.79 5.61 -15.74
CA PHE A 141 -7.30 4.40 -16.38
C PHE A 141 -7.61 3.30 -15.34
N GLY A 142 -6.67 3.02 -14.43
CA GLY A 142 -6.86 2.00 -13.38
C GLY A 142 -8.03 2.30 -12.46
N LEU A 143 -8.24 3.56 -12.08
CA LEU A 143 -9.39 3.98 -11.27
C LEU A 143 -10.70 3.82 -12.04
N ALA A 144 -10.72 4.18 -13.33
CA ALA A 144 -11.89 4.02 -14.19
C ALA A 144 -12.26 2.55 -14.48
N CYS A 145 -11.36 1.60 -14.21
CA CYS A 145 -11.64 0.16 -14.31
C CYS A 145 -12.56 -0.36 -13.19
N HIS A 146 -12.75 0.39 -12.09
CA HIS A 146 -13.56 0.01 -10.93
C HIS A 146 -13.27 -1.40 -10.40
N CYS A 147 -11.98 -1.77 -10.39
CA CYS A 147 -11.52 -3.04 -9.84
C CYS A 147 -11.68 -3.08 -8.33
N LYS A 148 -12.04 -4.24 -7.78
CA LYS A 148 -12.09 -4.45 -6.33
C LYS A 148 -10.70 -4.41 -5.69
N LEU A 149 -9.67 -4.84 -6.42
CA LEU A 149 -8.27 -4.79 -5.98
C LEU A 149 -7.46 -3.88 -6.89
N MET A 150 -6.86 -2.85 -6.32
CA MET A 150 -5.94 -1.96 -7.02
C MET A 150 -4.57 -1.98 -6.32
N LEU A 151 -3.55 -2.31 -7.08
CA LEU A 151 -2.17 -2.43 -6.62
C LEU A 151 -1.32 -1.36 -7.31
N LEU A 152 -0.73 -0.46 -6.53
CA LEU A 152 0.05 0.67 -7.03
C LEU A 152 1.47 0.60 -6.48
N ASP A 153 2.44 0.41 -7.37
CA ASP A 153 3.85 0.36 -6.99
C ASP A 153 4.51 1.73 -7.20
N GLU A 154 4.90 2.38 -6.10
CA GLU A 154 5.52 3.71 -6.06
C GLU A 154 4.76 4.75 -6.94
N PRO A 155 3.44 4.94 -6.75
CA PRO A 155 2.61 5.75 -7.67
C PRO A 155 2.96 7.23 -7.67
N THR A 156 3.53 7.76 -6.59
CA THR A 156 3.91 9.18 -6.48
C THR A 156 5.35 9.46 -6.88
N ASN A 157 6.15 8.42 -7.15
CA ASN A 157 7.53 8.60 -7.61
C ASN A 157 7.53 9.26 -9.00
N GLY A 158 8.30 10.34 -9.14
CA GLY A 158 8.38 11.14 -10.38
C GLY A 158 7.22 12.12 -10.59
N LEU A 159 6.31 12.29 -9.62
CA LEU A 159 5.31 13.35 -9.61
C LEU A 159 5.86 14.59 -8.88
N ASP A 160 5.55 15.77 -9.39
CA ASP A 160 5.78 17.04 -8.69
C ASP A 160 4.76 17.27 -7.55
N ILE A 161 4.98 18.28 -6.73
CA ILE A 161 4.15 18.56 -5.54
C ILE A 161 2.67 18.77 -5.91
N PRO A 162 2.31 19.59 -6.94
CA PRO A 162 0.92 19.74 -7.37
C PRO A 162 0.29 18.41 -7.80
N SER A 163 1.02 17.59 -8.60
CA SER A 163 0.55 16.29 -9.07
C SER A 163 0.34 15.29 -7.94
N LYS A 164 1.17 15.30 -6.89
CA LYS A 164 0.95 14.50 -5.67
C LYS A 164 -0.33 14.90 -4.94
N SER A 165 -0.65 16.21 -4.91
CA SER A 165 -1.91 16.69 -4.35
C SER A 165 -3.12 16.25 -5.17
N GLN A 166 -3.03 16.34 -6.50
CA GLN A 166 -4.06 15.83 -7.42
C GLN A 166 -4.28 14.32 -7.22
N PHE A 167 -3.18 13.55 -7.15
CA PHE A 167 -3.24 12.11 -6.90
C PHE A 167 -4.05 11.79 -5.65
N ARG A 168 -3.75 12.44 -4.51
CA ARG A 168 -4.50 12.21 -3.27
C ARG A 168 -6.00 12.48 -3.42
N LYS A 169 -6.37 13.61 -4.06
CA LYS A 169 -7.78 13.97 -4.30
C LYS A 169 -8.50 12.95 -5.17
N VAL A 170 -7.86 12.52 -6.26
CA VAL A 170 -8.44 11.56 -7.21
C VAL A 170 -8.60 10.18 -6.55
N MET A 171 -7.62 9.73 -5.76
CA MET A 171 -7.71 8.49 -5.00
C MET A 171 -8.88 8.47 -4.02
N LEU A 172 -9.05 9.54 -3.22
CA LEU A 172 -10.17 9.66 -2.28
C LEU A 172 -11.53 9.70 -3.01
N LYS A 173 -11.62 10.36 -4.16
CA LYS A 173 -12.83 10.43 -4.98
C LYS A 173 -13.23 9.06 -5.56
N ALA A 174 -12.24 8.23 -5.90
CA ALA A 174 -12.47 6.92 -6.51
C ALA A 174 -12.67 5.78 -5.50
N MET A 175 -12.35 6.02 -4.22
CA MET A 175 -12.46 5.00 -3.18
C MET A 175 -13.93 4.61 -2.92
N THR A 176 -14.16 3.32 -2.72
CA THR A 176 -15.47 2.74 -2.35
C THR A 176 -15.31 1.71 -1.24
N ASP A 177 -16.38 1.39 -0.51
CA ASP A 177 -16.38 0.39 0.56
C ASP A 177 -16.05 -1.04 0.08
N GLU A 178 -16.18 -1.29 -1.23
CA GLU A 178 -15.87 -2.59 -1.84
C GLU A 178 -14.45 -2.68 -2.41
N SER A 179 -13.76 -1.55 -2.57
CA SER A 179 -12.40 -1.51 -3.11
C SER A 179 -11.35 -1.75 -2.02
N CYS A 180 -10.23 -2.34 -2.42
CA CYS A 180 -9.03 -2.50 -1.60
C CYS A 180 -7.86 -1.96 -2.42
N ILE A 181 -7.27 -0.88 -1.97
CA ILE A 181 -6.14 -0.27 -2.66
C ILE A 181 -4.88 -0.53 -1.84
N ILE A 182 -3.84 -1.04 -2.46
CA ILE A 182 -2.54 -1.28 -1.83
C ILE A 182 -1.50 -0.42 -2.54
N ILE A 183 -0.86 0.46 -1.79
CA ILE A 183 0.16 1.38 -2.31
C ILE A 183 1.50 1.04 -1.67
N SER A 184 2.47 0.60 -2.48
CA SER A 184 3.84 0.50 -2.01
C SER A 184 4.52 1.85 -2.11
N THR A 185 5.27 2.24 -1.08
CA THR A 185 6.10 3.43 -1.14
C THR A 185 7.24 3.39 -0.13
N HIS A 186 8.32 4.12 -0.45
CA HIS A 186 9.38 4.48 0.48
C HIS A 186 9.29 5.98 0.87
N GLN A 187 8.39 6.75 0.23
CA GLN A 187 8.16 8.18 0.47
C GLN A 187 6.89 8.37 1.31
N VAL A 188 7.04 8.17 2.61
CA VAL A 188 5.91 8.16 3.57
C VAL A 188 5.16 9.48 3.61
N ARG A 189 5.89 10.62 3.57
CA ARG A 189 5.32 11.98 3.67
C ARG A 189 4.27 12.30 2.60
N ASP A 190 4.43 11.72 1.41
CA ASP A 190 3.54 12.04 0.29
C ASP A 190 2.12 11.47 0.45
N LEU A 191 1.99 10.40 1.23
CA LEU A 191 0.78 9.58 1.25
C LEU A 191 0.18 9.36 2.65
N HIS A 192 0.79 9.94 3.72
CA HIS A 192 0.36 9.72 5.11
C HIS A 192 -1.13 10.01 5.34
N SER A 193 -1.67 11.06 4.71
CA SER A 193 -3.07 11.47 4.85
C SER A 193 -4.06 10.63 4.02
N LEU A 194 -3.55 9.70 3.19
CA LEU A 194 -4.35 8.85 2.32
C LEU A 194 -4.50 7.43 2.86
N MET A 195 -3.59 6.98 3.69
CA MET A 195 -3.54 5.60 4.17
C MET A 195 -4.42 5.40 5.39
N ASP A 196 -5.29 4.38 5.35
CA ASP A 196 -6.12 3.94 6.49
C ASP A 196 -5.41 2.88 7.33
N SER A 197 -4.47 2.17 6.75
CA SER A 197 -3.64 1.18 7.43
C SER A 197 -2.22 1.13 6.88
N VAL A 198 -1.30 0.65 7.70
CA VAL A 198 0.13 0.62 7.38
C VAL A 198 0.70 -0.77 7.59
N GLY A 199 1.37 -1.28 6.56
CA GLY A 199 2.24 -2.46 6.60
C GLY A 199 3.70 -2.04 6.46
N ILE A 200 4.56 -2.43 7.39
CA ILE A 200 6.00 -2.14 7.33
C ILE A 200 6.78 -3.43 7.08
N VAL A 201 7.54 -3.45 5.98
CA VAL A 201 8.35 -4.61 5.57
C VAL A 201 9.83 -4.31 5.77
N ASP A 202 10.55 -5.26 6.39
CA ASP A 202 12.01 -5.22 6.52
C ASP A 202 12.60 -6.63 6.59
N ASN A 203 13.77 -6.81 5.99
CA ASN A 203 14.51 -8.08 6.02
C ASN A 203 13.62 -9.31 5.76
N ALA A 204 12.88 -9.28 4.66
CA ALA A 204 11.97 -10.35 4.22
C ALA A 204 10.71 -10.56 5.10
N HIS A 205 10.53 -9.83 6.19
CA HIS A 205 9.41 -9.99 7.13
C HIS A 205 8.52 -8.74 7.20
N VAL A 206 7.27 -8.93 7.60
CA VAL A 206 6.38 -7.82 7.99
C VAL A 206 6.57 -7.55 9.48
N LEU A 207 7.01 -6.34 9.81
CA LEU A 207 7.25 -5.89 11.18
C LEU A 207 5.99 -5.36 11.85
N LEU A 208 5.13 -4.72 11.06
CA LEU A 208 3.87 -4.12 11.46
C LEU A 208 2.83 -4.32 10.37
N ASN A 209 1.59 -4.62 10.74
CA ASN A 209 0.42 -4.52 9.87
C ASN A 209 -0.79 -4.16 10.74
N ALA A 210 -1.21 -2.90 10.71
CA ALA A 210 -2.29 -2.41 11.55
C ALA A 210 -3.01 -1.21 10.91
N SER A 211 -4.29 -1.00 11.28
CA SER A 211 -5.01 0.23 10.92
C SER A 211 -4.49 1.41 11.74
N ASN A 212 -4.76 2.63 11.26
CA ASN A 212 -4.40 3.85 11.98
C ASN A 212 -5.04 3.89 13.37
N GLU A 213 -6.29 3.41 13.49
CA GLU A 213 -6.99 3.28 14.78
C GLU A 213 -6.27 2.32 15.72
N GLU A 214 -5.91 1.11 15.23
CA GLU A 214 -5.18 0.11 16.01
C GLU A 214 -3.80 0.61 16.44
N ILE A 215 -3.16 1.44 15.62
CA ILE A 215 -1.87 2.06 15.94
C ILE A 215 -2.06 3.10 17.03
N CYS A 216 -2.99 4.03 16.89
CA CYS A 216 -3.25 5.08 17.88
C CYS A 216 -3.79 4.53 19.22
N ASP A 217 -4.50 3.39 19.21
CA ASP A 217 -4.94 2.72 20.44
C ASP A 217 -3.75 2.19 21.27
N LYS A 218 -2.65 1.82 20.63
CA LYS A 218 -1.46 1.22 21.29
C LYS A 218 -0.27 2.15 21.40
N ILE A 219 -0.16 3.12 20.50
CA ILE A 219 1.00 4.00 20.36
C ILE A 219 0.53 5.45 20.40
N TYR A 220 1.21 6.25 21.19
CA TYR A 220 1.02 7.69 21.25
C TYR A 220 2.16 8.41 20.54
N PHE A 221 1.81 9.41 19.74
CA PHE A 221 2.72 10.32 19.07
C PHE A 221 2.53 11.72 19.63
N GLY A 222 3.61 12.42 19.94
CA GLY A 222 3.54 13.77 20.47
C GLY A 222 4.89 14.44 20.56
N THR A 223 4.91 15.61 21.21
CA THR A 223 6.11 16.37 21.55
C THR A 223 6.26 16.47 23.06
N ALA A 224 7.50 16.49 23.55
CA ALA A 224 7.82 16.65 24.94
C ALA A 224 9.05 17.55 25.13
N ASP A 225 9.10 18.32 26.19
CA ASP A 225 10.29 19.10 26.54
C ASP A 225 11.38 18.23 27.18
N LYS A 226 10.97 17.18 27.90
CA LYS A 226 11.84 16.20 28.57
C LYS A 226 11.21 14.82 28.57
N ILE A 227 12.05 13.79 28.51
CA ILE A 227 11.62 12.40 28.63
C ILE A 227 11.40 12.09 30.11
N ASN A 228 10.21 11.61 30.46
CA ASN A 228 9.91 11.11 31.80
C ASN A 228 10.34 9.65 31.92
N SER A 229 11.12 9.27 32.91
CA SER A 229 11.66 7.91 33.12
C SER A 229 10.58 6.83 33.34
N GLU A 230 9.37 7.22 33.71
CA GLU A 230 8.22 6.31 33.89
C GLU A 230 7.46 5.98 32.60
N GLU A 231 7.73 6.73 31.51
CA GLU A 231 7.06 6.51 30.24
C GLU A 231 7.72 5.37 29.46
N LYS A 232 6.90 4.48 28.91
CA LYS A 232 7.36 3.41 28.02
C LYS A 232 7.70 3.96 26.65
N LEU A 233 8.82 4.73 26.60
CA LEU A 233 9.32 5.35 25.38
C LEU A 233 9.78 4.25 24.40
N LEU A 234 9.33 4.38 23.14
CA LEU A 234 9.71 3.50 22.05
C LEU A 234 10.73 4.16 21.12
N PHE A 235 10.59 5.48 20.91
CA PHE A 235 11.49 6.25 20.05
C PHE A 235 11.39 7.75 20.37
N SER A 236 12.46 8.47 20.11
CA SER A 236 12.47 9.94 20.13
C SER A 236 13.47 10.49 19.13
N GLU A 237 13.15 11.67 18.60
CA GLU A 237 14.03 12.43 17.71
C GLU A 237 13.91 13.93 18.00
N ASP A 238 15.01 14.66 17.87
CA ASP A 238 15.02 16.13 18.03
C ASP A 238 14.34 16.80 16.87
N SER A 239 13.54 17.83 17.13
CA SER A 239 12.94 18.69 16.13
C SER A 239 13.04 20.17 16.53
N LEU A 240 12.73 21.10 15.60
CA LEU A 240 12.72 22.53 15.90
C LEU A 240 11.68 22.93 16.95
N GLU A 241 10.63 22.11 17.12
CA GLU A 241 9.51 22.34 18.03
C GLU A 241 9.66 21.59 19.37
N GLY A 242 10.83 20.96 19.60
CA GLY A 242 11.08 20.12 20.77
C GLY A 242 11.31 18.67 20.42
N LEU A 243 11.33 17.80 21.41
CA LEU A 243 11.57 16.38 21.24
C LEU A 243 10.28 15.67 20.75
N ARG A 244 10.27 15.15 19.52
CA ARG A 244 9.18 14.28 19.04
C ARG A 244 9.32 12.91 19.65
N ILE A 245 8.25 12.37 20.22
CA ILE A 245 8.27 11.11 20.97
C ILE A 245 7.25 10.12 20.44
N VAL A 246 7.61 8.83 20.50
CA VAL A 246 6.72 7.68 20.31
C VAL A 246 6.76 6.85 21.60
N LYS A 247 5.62 6.63 22.22
CA LYS A 247 5.49 5.84 23.45
C LYS A 247 4.29 4.91 23.41
N GLU A 248 4.24 3.91 24.28
CA GLU A 248 3.04 3.10 24.42
C GLU A 248 1.88 3.95 24.94
N ASN A 249 0.71 3.83 24.31
CA ASN A 249 -0.50 4.56 24.67
C ASN A 249 -1.25 3.86 25.82
N THR A 250 -0.62 3.79 26.98
CA THR A 250 -1.19 3.13 28.16
C THR A 250 -2.38 3.89 28.76
N GLN A 251 -2.46 5.19 28.52
CA GLN A 251 -3.52 6.07 29.04
C GLN A 251 -4.65 6.30 28.02
N LYS A 252 -4.58 5.65 26.85
CA LYS A 252 -5.55 5.80 25.74
C LYS A 252 -5.81 7.26 25.35
N GLN A 253 -4.75 8.03 25.27
CA GLN A 253 -4.78 9.43 24.82
C GLN A 253 -5.12 9.47 23.34
N GLU A 254 -5.95 10.41 22.94
CA GLU A 254 -6.18 10.69 21.54
C GLU A 254 -4.88 11.21 20.89
N CYS A 255 -4.56 10.72 19.74
CA CYS A 255 -3.41 11.19 18.99
C CYS A 255 -3.64 11.06 17.48
N ASN A 256 -2.93 11.87 16.72
CA ASN A 256 -2.85 11.71 15.28
C ASN A 256 -1.61 10.87 14.94
N ILE A 257 -1.79 9.92 14.04
CA ILE A 257 -0.68 9.09 13.60
C ILE A 257 0.34 9.93 12.83
N ASP A 258 1.61 9.77 13.21
CA ASP A 258 2.74 10.24 12.43
C ASP A 258 3.45 9.04 11.81
N ILE A 259 3.15 8.78 10.54
CA ILE A 259 3.64 7.57 9.86
C ILE A 259 5.16 7.59 9.68
N GLU A 260 5.79 8.76 9.51
CA GLU A 260 7.24 8.88 9.42
C GLU A 260 7.91 8.55 10.76
N LEU A 261 7.38 9.13 11.83
CA LEU A 261 7.87 8.86 13.17
C LEU A 261 7.62 7.40 13.57
N LEU A 262 6.46 6.82 13.19
CA LEU A 262 6.15 5.39 13.34
C LEU A 262 7.18 4.53 12.62
N PHE A 263 7.49 4.87 11.37
CA PHE A 263 8.46 4.12 10.57
C PHE A 263 9.82 4.07 11.26
N ASN A 264 10.33 5.23 11.72
CA ASN A 264 11.59 5.32 12.45
C ASN A 264 11.54 4.53 13.78
N ALA A 265 10.45 4.65 14.54
CA ALA A 265 10.26 3.92 15.79
C ALA A 265 10.24 2.39 15.62
N VAL A 266 9.56 1.89 14.58
CA VAL A 266 9.53 0.45 14.25
C VAL A 266 10.91 -0.08 13.94
N PHE A 267 11.73 0.67 13.18
CA PHE A 267 13.10 0.26 12.87
C PHE A 267 14.03 0.31 14.08
N ALA A 268 13.84 1.27 14.98
CA ALA A 268 14.63 1.40 16.19
C ALA A 268 14.30 0.30 17.21
N ASN A 269 13.04 -0.17 17.28
CA ASN A 269 12.57 -1.10 18.31
C ASN A 269 11.71 -2.26 17.77
N LYS A 270 12.25 -3.00 16.79
CA LYS A 270 11.56 -4.06 16.04
C LYS A 270 10.92 -5.12 16.94
N THR A 271 11.62 -5.54 18.01
CA THR A 271 11.15 -6.58 18.93
C THR A 271 9.87 -6.13 19.63
N ARG A 272 9.87 -4.90 20.16
CA ARG A 272 8.72 -4.39 20.91
C ARG A 272 7.49 -4.19 20.01
N PHE A 273 7.69 -3.69 18.79
CA PHE A 273 6.59 -3.56 17.83
C PHE A 273 6.01 -4.92 17.41
N ARG A 274 6.84 -5.96 17.25
CA ARG A 274 6.35 -7.33 17.04
C ARG A 274 5.51 -7.83 18.21
N GLU A 275 5.92 -7.58 19.45
CA GLU A 275 5.14 -7.95 20.63
C GLU A 275 3.80 -7.21 20.69
N LEU A 276 3.78 -5.91 20.41
CA LEU A 276 2.57 -5.09 20.46
C LEU A 276 1.56 -5.44 19.36
N PHE A 277 2.04 -5.81 18.14
CA PHE A 277 1.19 -6.01 16.97
C PHE A 277 1.17 -7.46 16.44
N GLY A 278 2.09 -8.33 16.89
CA GLY A 278 2.23 -9.72 16.40
C GLY A 278 1.21 -10.72 16.97
N SER A 279 0.50 -10.40 18.03
CA SER A 279 -0.30 -11.37 18.80
C SER A 279 -1.67 -11.74 18.21
N ASN A 280 -2.05 -11.26 17.06
CA ASN A 280 -3.37 -11.58 16.48
C ASN A 280 -3.41 -12.85 15.62
N ASN A 281 -2.28 -13.50 15.34
CA ASN A 281 -2.23 -14.69 14.47
C ASN A 281 -2.01 -16.03 15.20
N GLU A 282 -1.59 -16.03 16.49
CA GLU A 282 -1.31 -17.30 17.18
C GLU A 282 -2.48 -17.84 18.04
N LYS A 283 -3.48 -17.03 18.38
CA LYS A 283 -4.55 -17.45 19.32
C LYS A 283 -5.75 -18.15 18.69
N LYS A 284 -5.83 -18.35 17.37
CA LYS A 284 -6.93 -19.10 16.71
C LYS A 284 -6.59 -20.54 16.35
N GLY A 285 -5.38 -21.01 16.63
CA GLY A 285 -4.93 -22.39 16.33
C GLY A 285 -5.05 -23.39 17.48
N GLN A 286 -5.38 -22.96 18.71
CA GLN A 286 -5.34 -23.87 19.88
C GLN A 286 -6.70 -24.22 20.51
N ASN A 287 -7.83 -23.81 19.93
CA ASN A 287 -9.16 -24.17 20.47
C ASN A 287 -10.02 -24.98 19.50
N ASN A 288 -9.49 -26.02 18.86
CA ASN A 288 -10.31 -27.11 18.30
C ASN A 288 -9.58 -28.45 18.48
N GLY A 289 -9.61 -28.92 19.68
CA GLY A 289 -9.12 -30.23 20.05
C GLY A 289 -9.68 -30.62 21.42
N ILE A 290 -10.95 -30.96 21.48
CA ILE A 290 -11.58 -31.99 22.34
C ILE A 290 -12.80 -32.46 21.59
#